data_70129f4deb4d11a1b2a71590c57d401d
#
_entry.id   70129f4deb4d11a1b2a71590c57d401d
#
_cell.length_a   1.000
_cell.length_b   1.000
_cell.length_c   1.000
_cell.angle_alpha   90.00
_cell.angle_beta   90.00
_cell.angle_gamma   90.00
#
_symmetry.space_group_name_H-M   'P 1'
#
loop_
_entity.id
_entity.type
_entity.pdbx_description
1 polymer ?
#
loop_
_entity_poly.entity_id
_entity_poly.type
_entity_poly.pdbx_seq_one_letter_code
_entity_poly.pdbx_strand_id
1 'polypeptide(L)'
;MRSRLTYGTLAAGVLALLLYTVPAVAHHAFGAEFDANAPLRIQGNIVRLEWVNPHSWIHLEVSMMVAGTDTIVAAGSEREVWMVEGGTPNVLVRRGLRRECLPIGTELVVDGYQTKDRRLKRANGRDVTFPDGRKFFMGSSGTGAPDDGAEARGRDAGRC
;
A
#
# COMPACT_ATOMS: atom_id res chain seq x y z
N MET A 1 58.89 -3.64 10.60
CA MET A 1 58.08 -2.51 10.15
C MET A 1 57.02 -2.86 9.07
N ARG A 2 57.20 -3.92 8.29
CA ARG A 2 56.26 -4.31 7.17
C ARG A 2 54.89 -4.80 7.66
N SER A 3 54.79 -5.48 8.81
CA SER A 3 53.51 -6.06 9.29
C SER A 3 52.49 -5.02 9.75
N ARG A 4 52.91 -3.90 10.31
CA ARG A 4 51.99 -2.84 10.77
C ARG A 4 51.31 -2.08 9.62
N LEU A 5 52.00 -1.99 8.47
CA LEU A 5 51.45 -1.37 7.27
C LEU A 5 50.38 -2.24 6.61
N THR A 6 50.56 -3.56 6.59
CA THR A 6 49.59 -4.52 6.04
C THR A 6 48.30 -4.60 6.87
N TYR A 7 48.36 -4.52 8.19
CA TYR A 7 47.17 -4.49 9.03
C TYR A 7 46.38 -3.17 8.89
N GLY A 8 47.09 -2.05 8.70
CA GLY A 8 46.48 -0.75 8.47
C GLY A 8 45.66 -0.69 7.17
N THR A 9 46.24 -1.23 6.09
CA THR A 9 45.57 -1.25 4.75
C THR A 9 44.39 -2.23 4.74
N LEU A 10 44.47 -3.40 5.42
CA LEU A 10 43.38 -4.33 5.58
C LEU A 10 42.23 -3.73 6.40
N ALA A 11 42.53 -3.05 7.53
CA ALA A 11 41.53 -2.39 8.36
C ALA A 11 40.83 -1.25 7.61
N ALA A 12 41.56 -0.43 6.84
CA ALA A 12 40.99 0.63 6.00
C ALA A 12 40.10 0.07 4.88
N GLY A 13 40.48 -1.04 4.26
CA GLY A 13 39.68 -1.75 3.24
C GLY A 13 38.36 -2.29 3.81
N VAL A 14 38.41 -2.93 4.98
CA VAL A 14 37.21 -3.45 5.64
C VAL A 14 36.28 -2.32 6.09
N LEU A 15 36.85 -1.22 6.61
CA LEU A 15 36.05 -0.05 7.00
C LEU A 15 35.41 0.62 5.78
N ALA A 16 36.12 0.72 4.66
CA ALA A 16 35.55 1.22 3.41
C ALA A 16 34.45 0.33 2.86
N LEU A 17 34.58 -0.99 2.98
CA LEU A 17 33.55 -1.96 2.57
C LEU A 17 32.29 -1.85 3.46
N LEU A 18 32.44 -1.63 4.76
CA LEU A 18 31.34 -1.42 5.71
C LEU A 18 30.61 -0.08 5.49
N LEU A 19 31.32 0.94 5.02
CA LEU A 19 30.73 2.23 4.68
C LEU A 19 29.99 2.20 3.33
N TYR A 20 30.25 1.20 2.48
CA TYR A 20 29.59 1.01 1.18
C TYR A 20 28.28 0.18 1.29
N THR A 21 27.89 -0.28 2.48
CA THR A 21 26.54 -0.80 2.69
C THR A 21 25.55 0.37 2.68
N VAL A 22 25.28 0.87 1.48
CA VAL A 22 24.13 1.75 1.25
C VAL A 22 22.92 0.95 1.72
N PRO A 23 22.13 1.43 2.70
CA PRO A 23 20.88 0.77 3.01
C PRO A 23 20.09 0.73 1.70
N ALA A 24 19.89 -0.46 1.15
CA ALA A 24 18.92 -0.67 0.10
C ALA A 24 17.57 -0.36 0.73
N VAL A 25 17.15 0.91 0.65
CA VAL A 25 15.82 1.35 1.00
C VAL A 25 14.92 0.77 -0.07
N ALA A 26 14.60 -0.52 0.06
CA ALA A 26 13.64 -1.24 -0.75
C ALA A 26 12.21 -0.84 -0.32
N HIS A 27 12.03 0.43 0.00
CA HIS A 27 10.72 1.02 0.12
C HIS A 27 10.48 1.77 -1.16
N HIS A 28 9.63 1.21 -2.00
CA HIS A 28 8.96 2.02 -3.01
C HIS A 28 8.28 3.14 -2.22
N ALA A 29 8.97 4.28 -2.13
CA ALA A 29 8.34 5.44 -1.52
C ALA A 29 7.05 5.68 -2.30
N PHE A 30 5.94 5.90 -1.60
CA PHE A 30 4.63 6.22 -2.20
C PHE A 30 4.82 7.13 -3.43
N GLY A 31 5.61 8.19 -3.30
CA GLY A 31 5.89 9.16 -4.36
C GLY A 31 6.63 8.61 -5.59
N ALA A 32 7.18 7.40 -5.56
CA ALA A 32 7.77 6.80 -6.76
C ALA A 32 6.71 6.23 -7.70
N GLU A 33 5.66 5.62 -7.16
CA GLU A 33 4.62 4.93 -7.94
C GLU A 33 3.28 5.68 -7.95
N PHE A 34 2.88 6.28 -6.84
CA PHE A 34 1.56 6.87 -6.67
C PHE A 34 1.59 8.40 -6.69
N ASP A 35 0.44 9.00 -6.99
CA ASP A 35 0.26 10.44 -7.14
C ASP A 35 -0.67 10.99 -6.05
N ALA A 36 -0.10 11.73 -5.09
CA ALA A 36 -0.84 12.36 -4.01
C ALA A 36 -1.92 13.37 -4.47
N ASN A 37 -1.75 13.91 -5.69
CA ASN A 37 -2.69 14.86 -6.26
C ASN A 37 -3.80 14.17 -7.08
N ALA A 38 -3.82 12.85 -7.09
CA ALA A 38 -4.83 12.07 -7.79
C ALA A 38 -5.58 11.13 -6.83
N PRO A 39 -6.36 11.69 -5.90
CA PRO A 39 -7.21 10.89 -5.05
C PRO A 39 -8.24 10.13 -5.88
N LEU A 40 -8.58 8.94 -5.41
CA LEU A 40 -9.65 8.15 -6.00
C LEU A 40 -10.46 7.43 -4.93
N ARG A 41 -11.70 7.10 -5.28
CA ARG A 41 -12.56 6.20 -4.53
C ARG A 41 -13.02 5.08 -5.46
N ILE A 42 -12.84 3.84 -5.05
CA ILE A 42 -13.25 2.64 -5.80
C ILE A 42 -14.26 1.89 -4.96
N GLN A 43 -15.39 1.54 -5.55
CA GLN A 43 -16.34 0.56 -5.01
C GLN A 43 -16.33 -0.69 -5.87
N GLY A 44 -16.28 -1.86 -5.26
CA GLY A 44 -16.26 -3.12 -5.99
C GLY A 44 -16.19 -4.34 -5.08
N ASN A 45 -16.27 -5.50 -5.69
CA ASN A 45 -16.21 -6.77 -4.99
C ASN A 45 -14.80 -7.34 -5.01
N ILE A 46 -14.36 -7.92 -3.90
CA ILE A 46 -13.07 -8.62 -3.83
C ILE A 46 -13.13 -9.85 -4.73
N VAL A 47 -12.23 -9.92 -5.72
CA VAL A 47 -12.06 -11.10 -6.59
C VAL A 47 -10.80 -11.88 -6.28
N ARG A 48 -9.79 -11.22 -5.65
CA ARG A 48 -8.56 -11.85 -5.21
C ARG A 48 -7.95 -11.07 -4.05
N LEU A 49 -7.29 -11.77 -3.13
CA LEU A 49 -6.56 -11.19 -2.02
C LEU A 49 -5.15 -11.79 -1.96
N GLU A 50 -4.14 -10.95 -2.03
CA GLU A 50 -2.75 -11.33 -1.77
C GLU A 50 -2.35 -10.78 -0.40
N TRP A 51 -2.16 -11.69 0.55
CA TRP A 51 -1.83 -11.34 1.93
C TRP A 51 -0.40 -11.75 2.23
N VAL A 52 0.55 -11.02 1.59
CA VAL A 52 1.98 -11.35 1.58
C VAL A 52 2.83 -10.12 1.87
N ASN A 53 4.09 -10.33 2.31
CA ASN A 53 5.06 -9.25 2.44
C ASN A 53 5.68 -8.92 1.06
N PRO A 54 6.09 -7.68 0.81
CA PRO A 54 6.06 -6.52 1.70
C PRO A 54 4.73 -5.75 1.71
N HIS A 55 3.78 -6.05 0.84
CA HIS A 55 2.50 -5.35 0.70
C HIS A 55 1.36 -6.34 0.51
N SER A 56 0.22 -6.05 1.13
CA SER A 56 -1.03 -6.74 0.81
C SER A 56 -1.66 -6.11 -0.42
N TRP A 57 -2.35 -6.93 -1.24
CA TRP A 57 -3.06 -6.46 -2.41
C TRP A 57 -4.50 -6.95 -2.38
N ILE A 58 -5.44 -6.03 -2.55
CA ILE A 58 -6.86 -6.35 -2.75
C ILE A 58 -7.17 -6.11 -4.22
N HIS A 59 -7.62 -7.15 -4.91
CA HIS A 59 -8.10 -7.03 -6.28
C HIS A 59 -9.62 -6.83 -6.25
N LEU A 60 -10.08 -5.68 -6.71
CA LEU A 60 -11.49 -5.31 -6.75
C LEU A 60 -11.99 -5.33 -8.19
N GLU A 61 -13.05 -6.09 -8.43
CA GLU A 61 -13.89 -5.93 -9.62
C GLU A 61 -14.76 -4.69 -9.41
N VAL A 62 -14.42 -3.62 -10.14
CA VAL A 62 -14.95 -2.29 -9.88
C VAL A 62 -16.37 -2.14 -10.40
N SER A 63 -17.28 -1.69 -9.56
CA SER A 63 -18.64 -1.31 -9.92
C SER A 63 -18.80 0.20 -10.08
N MET A 64 -18.04 0.99 -9.29
CA MET A 64 -18.03 2.45 -9.36
C MET A 64 -16.64 2.97 -9.00
N MET A 65 -16.21 4.03 -9.67
CA MET A 65 -14.99 4.76 -9.35
C MET A 65 -15.23 6.25 -9.45
N VAL A 66 -14.66 7.01 -8.50
CA VAL A 66 -14.58 8.46 -8.55
C VAL A 66 -13.11 8.84 -8.54
N ALA A 67 -12.65 9.53 -9.56
CA ALA A 67 -11.28 10.00 -9.72
C ALA A 67 -11.30 11.52 -9.94
N GLY A 68 -10.85 12.28 -8.95
CA GLY A 68 -10.99 13.73 -8.97
C GLY A 68 -12.45 14.16 -8.98
N THR A 69 -12.88 14.87 -10.03
CA THR A 69 -14.27 15.29 -10.25
C THR A 69 -15.09 14.30 -11.08
N ASP A 70 -14.43 13.30 -11.67
CA ASP A 70 -15.05 12.38 -12.62
C ASP A 70 -15.58 11.14 -11.90
N THR A 71 -16.85 10.83 -12.10
CA THR A 71 -17.44 9.58 -11.66
C THR A 71 -17.51 8.63 -12.84
N ILE A 72 -16.83 7.50 -12.73
CA ILE A 72 -16.84 6.44 -13.71
C ILE A 72 -17.64 5.28 -13.12
N VAL A 73 -18.75 4.96 -13.73
CA VAL A 73 -19.54 3.77 -13.40
C VAL A 73 -19.15 2.69 -14.40
N ALA A 74 -18.71 1.56 -13.89
CA ALA A 74 -18.45 0.41 -14.73
C ALA A 74 -19.81 -0.09 -15.28
N ALA A 75 -20.13 0.31 -16.50
CA ALA A 75 -21.36 -0.11 -17.18
C ALA A 75 -21.09 -1.36 -18.03
N GLY A 76 -21.88 -2.40 -17.85
CA GLY A 76 -21.89 -3.56 -18.73
C GLY A 76 -21.09 -4.76 -18.24
N SER A 77 -20.83 -5.69 -19.17
CA SER A 77 -20.24 -7.01 -18.89
C SER A 77 -18.71 -7.00 -18.66
N GLU A 78 -18.04 -5.91 -18.96
CA GLU A 78 -16.59 -5.77 -18.76
C GLU A 78 -16.29 -4.92 -17.55
N ARG A 79 -16.32 -5.54 -16.38
CA ARG A 79 -15.86 -4.89 -15.15
C ARG A 79 -14.35 -4.96 -15.08
N GLU A 80 -13.73 -3.81 -14.84
CA GLU A 80 -12.28 -3.73 -14.67
C GLU A 80 -11.88 -4.23 -13.28
N VAL A 81 -10.79 -4.98 -13.23
CA VAL A 81 -10.17 -5.37 -11.96
C VAL A 81 -9.04 -4.40 -11.64
N TRP A 82 -9.14 -3.77 -10.47
CA TRP A 82 -8.11 -2.87 -9.94
C TRP A 82 -7.35 -3.55 -8.80
N MET A 83 -6.04 -3.37 -8.79
CA MET A 83 -5.15 -3.81 -7.73
C MET A 83 -4.95 -2.67 -6.73
N VAL A 84 -5.38 -2.87 -5.51
CA VAL A 84 -5.24 -1.88 -4.44
C VAL A 84 -4.17 -2.33 -3.46
N GLU A 85 -3.08 -1.57 -3.38
CA GLU A 85 -1.99 -1.81 -2.45
C GLU A 85 -2.38 -1.39 -1.04
N GLY A 86 -2.15 -2.25 -0.07
CA GLY A 86 -2.24 -1.95 1.35
C GLY A 86 -0.90 -2.12 2.06
N GLY A 87 -0.90 -1.87 3.35
CA GLY A 87 0.24 -2.11 4.22
C GLY A 87 0.63 -3.59 4.31
N THR A 88 1.73 -3.86 5.03
CA THR A 88 2.14 -5.25 5.28
C THR A 88 1.08 -5.99 6.10
N PRO A 89 0.89 -7.31 5.93
CA PRO A 89 -0.06 -8.10 6.70
C PRO A 89 0.01 -7.87 8.21
N ASN A 90 1.22 -7.83 8.77
CA ASN A 90 1.43 -7.62 10.21
C ASN A 90 0.96 -6.25 10.69
N VAL A 91 1.12 -5.21 9.88
CA VAL A 91 0.63 -3.87 10.20
C VAL A 91 -0.90 -3.84 10.17
N LEU A 92 -1.51 -4.43 9.16
CA LEU A 92 -2.97 -4.47 9.02
C LEU A 92 -3.62 -5.25 10.18
N VAL A 93 -3.06 -6.40 10.54
CA VAL A 93 -3.54 -7.19 11.70
C VAL A 93 -3.47 -6.39 13.00
N ARG A 94 -2.39 -5.64 13.25
CA ARG A 94 -2.28 -4.77 14.43
C ARG A 94 -3.32 -3.66 14.47
N ARG A 95 -3.79 -3.22 13.28
CA ARG A 95 -4.85 -2.23 13.12
C ARG A 95 -6.26 -2.83 13.15
N GLY A 96 -6.37 -4.14 13.36
CA GLY A 96 -7.67 -4.83 13.44
C GLY A 96 -8.18 -5.38 12.11
N LEU A 97 -7.52 -5.10 10.98
CA LEU A 97 -7.89 -5.64 9.69
C LEU A 97 -7.15 -6.96 9.46
N ARG A 98 -7.89 -8.06 9.35
CA ARG A 98 -7.36 -9.40 9.16
C ARG A 98 -7.78 -9.96 7.80
N ARG A 99 -7.07 -10.98 7.34
CA ARG A 99 -7.38 -11.68 6.10
C ARG A 99 -8.81 -12.23 6.08
N GLU A 100 -9.24 -12.80 7.19
CA GLU A 100 -10.56 -13.43 7.35
C GLU A 100 -11.72 -12.43 7.23
N CYS A 101 -11.42 -11.13 7.39
CA CYS A 101 -12.39 -10.05 7.23
C CYS A 101 -12.64 -9.68 5.75
N LEU A 102 -11.81 -10.18 4.85
CA LEU A 102 -11.78 -9.86 3.43
C LEU A 102 -12.08 -11.09 2.55
N PRO A 103 -13.21 -11.81 2.78
CA PRO A 103 -13.55 -12.94 1.93
C PRO A 103 -13.84 -12.48 0.49
N ILE A 104 -13.53 -13.33 -0.47
CA ILE A 104 -13.86 -13.10 -1.87
C ILE A 104 -15.37 -12.86 -2.01
N GLY A 105 -15.74 -11.89 -2.84
CA GLY A 105 -17.12 -11.46 -3.05
C GLY A 105 -17.60 -10.35 -2.10
N THR A 106 -16.81 -10.00 -1.06
CA THR A 106 -17.14 -8.86 -0.19
C THR A 106 -17.09 -7.57 -0.99
N GLU A 107 -18.14 -6.76 -0.93
CA GLU A 107 -18.14 -5.42 -1.46
C GLU A 107 -17.37 -4.48 -0.53
N LEU A 108 -16.51 -3.66 -1.09
CA LEU A 108 -15.72 -2.67 -0.36
C LEU A 108 -15.78 -1.32 -1.06
N VAL A 109 -15.66 -0.26 -0.27
CA VAL A 109 -15.28 1.07 -0.77
C VAL A 109 -13.86 1.36 -0.31
N VAL A 110 -12.96 1.66 -1.25
CA VAL A 110 -11.57 2.01 -0.98
C VAL A 110 -11.32 3.46 -1.39
N ASP A 111 -10.88 4.25 -0.43
CA ASP A 111 -10.32 5.58 -0.67
C ASP A 111 -8.79 5.45 -0.79
N GLY A 112 -8.21 6.15 -1.76
CA GLY A 112 -6.76 6.06 -1.99
C GLY A 112 -6.26 7.00 -3.07
N TYR A 113 -5.17 6.60 -3.72
CA TYR A 113 -4.49 7.39 -4.73
C TYR A 113 -4.14 6.55 -5.94
N GLN A 114 -4.25 7.16 -7.13
CA GLN A 114 -3.89 6.49 -8.38
C GLN A 114 -2.38 6.35 -8.53
N THR A 115 -1.97 5.33 -9.28
CA THR A 115 -0.60 5.28 -9.82
C THR A 115 -0.36 6.44 -10.79
N LYS A 116 0.90 6.91 -10.89
CA LYS A 116 1.33 7.92 -11.87
C LYS A 116 1.16 7.45 -13.31
N ASP A 117 1.40 6.17 -13.56
CA ASP A 117 1.08 5.56 -14.85
C ASP A 117 -0.40 5.18 -14.91
N ARG A 118 -1.21 6.06 -15.48
CA ARG A 118 -2.67 5.90 -15.60
C ARG A 118 -3.13 4.71 -16.46
N ARG A 119 -2.21 4.06 -17.17
CA ARG A 119 -2.51 2.83 -17.92
C ARG A 119 -2.63 1.62 -17.01
N LEU A 120 -2.03 1.70 -15.82
CA LEU A 120 -2.10 0.64 -14.82
C LEU A 120 -3.38 0.79 -13.99
N LYS A 121 -4.12 -0.30 -13.86
CA LYS A 121 -5.30 -0.37 -12.98
C LYS A 121 -4.84 -0.66 -11.55
N ARG A 122 -4.11 0.29 -10.97
CA ARG A 122 -3.49 0.18 -9.64
C ARG A 122 -3.73 1.42 -8.81
N ALA A 123 -3.90 1.21 -7.52
CA ALA A 123 -4.05 2.27 -6.54
C ALA A 123 -3.29 1.95 -5.25
N ASN A 124 -2.88 2.97 -4.53
CA ASN A 124 -2.50 2.84 -3.13
C ASN A 124 -3.76 3.07 -2.28
N GLY A 125 -4.18 2.04 -1.55
CA GLY A 125 -5.33 2.14 -0.65
C GLY A 125 -4.95 2.84 0.64
N ARG A 126 -5.73 3.84 1.02
CA ARG A 126 -5.61 4.55 2.29
C ARG A 126 -6.60 4.01 3.31
N ASP A 127 -7.87 4.05 2.98
CA ASP A 127 -8.95 3.56 3.83
C ASP A 127 -9.77 2.51 3.10
N VAL A 128 -10.23 1.52 3.82
CA VAL A 128 -11.23 0.55 3.36
C VAL A 128 -12.47 0.64 4.23
N THR A 129 -13.62 0.78 3.59
CA THR A 129 -14.94 0.83 4.25
C THR A 129 -15.74 -0.40 3.86
N PHE A 130 -16.26 -1.08 4.87
CA PHE A 130 -17.12 -2.27 4.74
C PHE A 130 -18.60 -1.88 4.58
N PRO A 131 -19.45 -2.82 4.10
CA PRO A 131 -20.90 -2.57 3.94
C PRO A 131 -21.62 -2.17 5.24
N ASP A 132 -21.10 -2.58 6.40
CA ASP A 132 -21.62 -2.23 7.72
C ASP A 132 -21.16 -0.85 8.21
N GLY A 133 -20.39 -0.13 7.39
CA GLY A 133 -19.89 1.22 7.68
C GLY A 133 -18.57 1.25 8.47
N ARG A 134 -18.04 0.10 8.92
CA ARG A 134 -16.73 0.06 9.58
C ARG A 134 -15.64 0.46 8.60
N LYS A 135 -14.73 1.31 9.07
CA LYS A 135 -13.65 1.87 8.25
C LYS A 135 -12.30 1.57 8.87
N PHE A 136 -11.40 0.99 8.09
CA PHE A 136 -10.04 0.64 8.52
C PHE A 136 -9.00 1.38 7.69
N PHE A 137 -7.96 1.86 8.34
CA PHE A 137 -6.80 2.39 7.65
C PHE A 137 -5.93 1.23 7.15
N MET A 138 -5.81 1.10 5.82
CA MET A 138 -5.03 0.05 5.18
C MET A 138 -3.70 0.53 4.58
N GLY A 139 -3.42 1.83 4.63
CA GLY A 139 -2.20 2.39 4.07
C GLY A 139 -0.94 1.96 4.81
N SER A 140 0.22 2.17 4.18
CA SER A 140 1.53 1.95 4.80
C SER A 140 2.00 3.23 5.48
N SER A 141 2.29 3.17 6.79
CA SER A 141 2.87 4.29 7.52
C SER A 141 4.29 4.58 7.06
N GLY A 142 4.66 5.84 7.00
CA GLY A 142 6.04 6.26 6.73
C GLY A 142 6.48 6.12 5.26
N THR A 143 5.57 5.84 4.34
CA THR A 143 5.87 5.70 2.90
C THR A 143 5.87 7.03 2.14
N GLY A 144 5.46 8.13 2.79
CA GLY A 144 5.32 9.45 2.17
C GLY A 144 3.95 9.70 1.53
N ALA A 145 2.96 8.82 1.77
CA ALA A 145 1.57 9.12 1.47
C ALA A 145 1.08 10.31 2.32
N PRO A 146 0.13 11.12 1.82
CA PRO A 146 -0.41 12.23 2.58
C PRO A 146 -0.96 11.80 3.94
N ASP A 147 -0.50 12.48 5.00
CA ASP A 147 -0.99 12.26 6.37
C ASP A 147 -2.15 13.23 6.64
N ASP A 148 -3.36 12.71 6.61
CA ASP A 148 -4.59 13.44 6.93
C ASP A 148 -5.26 12.91 8.21
N GLY A 149 -4.52 12.21 9.05
CA GLY A 149 -5.02 11.59 10.28
C GLY A 149 -5.81 10.29 10.04
N ALA A 150 -5.80 9.73 8.84
CA ALA A 150 -6.52 8.49 8.53
C ALA A 150 -6.04 7.32 9.39
N GLU A 151 -4.73 7.24 9.66
CA GLU A 151 -4.17 6.21 10.54
C GLU A 151 -4.72 6.28 11.96
N ALA A 152 -4.90 7.49 12.50
CA ALA A 152 -5.49 7.66 13.83
C ALA A 152 -6.96 7.23 13.85
N ARG A 153 -7.73 7.63 12.83
CA ARG A 153 -9.14 7.25 12.70
C ARG A 153 -9.35 5.75 12.53
N GLY A 154 -8.46 5.09 11.77
CA GLY A 154 -8.54 3.65 11.54
C GLY A 154 -8.31 2.79 12.78
N ARG A 155 -7.66 3.35 13.83
CA ARG A 155 -7.47 2.62 15.11
C ARG A 155 -8.75 2.46 15.92
N ASP A 156 -9.74 3.31 15.68
CA ASP A 156 -11.02 3.29 16.39
C ASP A 156 -12.05 2.35 15.74
N ALA A 157 -11.74 1.76 14.59
CA ALA A 157 -12.65 0.86 13.86
C ALA A 157 -12.90 -0.49 14.55
N GLY A 158 -12.18 -0.77 15.64
CA GLY A 158 -12.28 -2.07 16.33
C GLY A 158 -11.52 -3.17 15.58
N ARG A 159 -11.97 -4.40 15.83
CA ARG A 159 -11.46 -5.58 15.12
C ARG A 159 -12.57 -6.15 14.25
N CYS A 160 -12.24 -6.50 13.05
CA CYS A 160 -13.15 -7.35 12.29
C CYS A 160 -12.91 -8.84 12.65
#